data_4de53a4941b311eb948da98136a7310c
#
_entry.id   4de53a4941b311eb948da98136a7310c
#
_cell.length_a   1.000
_cell.length_b   1.000
_cell.length_c   1.000
_cell.angle_alpha   90.00
_cell.angle_beta   90.00
_cell.angle_gamma   90.00
#
_symmetry.space_group_name_H-M   'P 1'
#
loop_
_entity.id
_entity.type
_entity.pdbx_description
1 polymer ?
#
loop_
_entity_poly.entity_id
_entity_poly.type
_entity_poly.pdbx_seq_one_letter_code
_entity_poly.pdbx_strand_id
1 'polypeptide(L)'
;MGLLLQQRCTGHLLCALTFLEAAGNLALMLYALLWEAGNPVDRPDKRIGFYNFCLWNATAGELQCLEYKHLQVMGISLPGMVLARVCVYACLVFSIFYPVFVAHVQCREEREGWKAILIILIIKMIILSGGLGTFLFQTSQWIHLSDFTGGFLALLGTQALLLLQILTATMYLSWAKQHTPGSKPFS
;
A
#
# COMPACT_ATOMS: atom_id res chain seq x y z
N MET A 1 -10.04 39.23 9.87
CA MET A 1 -9.12 39.00 8.73
C MET A 1 -8.12 37.83 9.00
N GLY A 2 -7.58 37.67 10.22
CA GLY A 2 -6.66 36.60 10.56
C GLY A 2 -7.25 35.19 10.49
N LEU A 3 -8.48 34.99 10.92
CA LEU A 3 -9.15 33.65 10.90
C LEU A 3 -9.35 33.08 9.50
N LEU A 4 -9.71 33.89 8.54
CA LEU A 4 -9.89 33.48 7.13
C LEU A 4 -8.56 33.11 6.43
N LEU A 5 -7.48 33.81 6.76
CA LEU A 5 -6.14 33.51 6.29
C LEU A 5 -5.62 32.19 6.87
N GLN A 6 -5.82 31.98 8.18
CA GLN A 6 -5.46 30.75 8.87
C GLN A 6 -6.23 29.55 8.32
N GLN A 7 -7.51 29.72 7.98
CA GLN A 7 -8.37 28.70 7.37
C GLN A 7 -7.89 28.23 6.00
N ARG A 8 -7.57 29.17 5.12
CA ARG A 8 -7.04 28.85 3.79
C ARG A 8 -5.68 28.13 3.88
N CYS A 9 -4.82 28.59 4.78
CA CYS A 9 -3.51 27.99 5.00
C CYS A 9 -3.62 26.52 5.46
N THR A 10 -4.53 26.20 6.39
CA THR A 10 -4.76 24.84 6.87
C THR A 10 -5.27 23.92 5.75
N GLY A 11 -6.20 24.37 4.91
CA GLY A 11 -6.68 23.59 3.75
C GLY A 11 -5.58 23.27 2.75
N HIS A 12 -4.75 24.26 2.40
CA HIS A 12 -3.61 24.06 1.49
C HIS A 12 -2.55 23.13 2.11
N LEU A 13 -2.28 23.24 3.41
CA LEU A 13 -1.34 22.39 4.12
C LEU A 13 -1.80 20.92 4.09
N LEU A 14 -3.06 20.64 4.41
CA LEU A 14 -3.62 19.29 4.38
C LEU A 14 -3.59 18.70 2.96
N CYS A 15 -3.86 19.52 1.94
CA CYS A 15 -3.75 19.11 0.54
C CYS A 15 -2.31 18.75 0.17
N ALA A 16 -1.34 19.61 0.48
CA ALA A 16 0.07 19.36 0.20
C ALA A 16 0.56 18.09 0.92
N LEU A 17 0.15 17.89 2.16
CA LEU A 17 0.47 16.69 2.93
C LEU A 17 -0.09 15.43 2.26
N THR A 18 -1.35 15.45 1.80
CA THR A 18 -1.96 14.32 1.08
C THR A 18 -1.18 13.96 -0.18
N PHE A 19 -0.70 14.95 -0.96
CA PHE A 19 0.12 14.70 -2.14
C PHE A 19 1.50 14.13 -1.78
N LEU A 20 2.13 14.64 -0.73
CA LEU A 20 3.43 14.16 -0.26
C LEU A 20 3.33 12.70 0.21
N GLU A 21 2.31 12.37 0.98
CA GLU A 21 2.03 11.02 1.44
C GLU A 21 1.74 10.07 0.25
N ALA A 22 0.98 10.55 -0.76
CA ALA A 22 0.69 9.79 -1.97
C ALA A 22 1.95 9.49 -2.78
N ALA A 23 2.83 10.48 -2.94
CA ALA A 23 4.11 10.31 -3.62
C ALA A 23 5.03 9.34 -2.87
N GLY A 24 5.13 9.47 -1.55
CA GLY A 24 5.88 8.56 -0.69
C GLY A 24 5.38 7.12 -0.79
N ASN A 25 4.05 6.93 -0.73
CA ASN A 25 3.42 5.63 -0.88
C ASN A 25 3.75 4.98 -2.24
N LEU A 26 3.62 5.74 -3.34
CA LEU A 26 3.95 5.28 -4.67
C LEU A 26 5.44 4.93 -4.79
N ALA A 27 6.33 5.77 -4.26
CA ALA A 27 7.78 5.54 -4.31
C ALA A 27 8.17 4.25 -3.57
N LEU A 28 7.62 4.00 -2.37
CA LEU A 28 7.87 2.77 -1.62
C LEU A 28 7.35 1.53 -2.34
N MET A 29 6.17 1.61 -2.96
CA MET A 29 5.60 0.51 -3.75
C MET A 29 6.45 0.20 -4.99
N LEU A 30 6.92 1.24 -5.71
CA LEU A 30 7.81 1.07 -6.86
C LEU A 30 9.15 0.48 -6.44
N TYR A 31 9.72 0.94 -5.34
CA TYR A 31 10.95 0.37 -4.79
C TYR A 31 10.77 -1.11 -4.46
N ALA A 32 9.74 -1.48 -3.71
CA ALA A 32 9.52 -2.86 -3.29
C ALA A 32 9.23 -3.82 -4.46
N LEU A 33 8.44 -3.38 -5.44
CA LEU A 33 7.92 -4.27 -6.48
C LEU A 33 8.70 -4.24 -7.79
N LEU A 34 9.38 -3.12 -8.09
CA LEU A 34 10.20 -3.00 -9.31
C LEU A 34 11.69 -3.10 -8.99
N TRP A 35 12.21 -2.34 -8.04
CA TRP A 35 13.63 -2.35 -7.72
C TRP A 35 14.06 -3.64 -7.03
N GLU A 36 13.35 -4.04 -5.97
CA GLU A 36 13.55 -5.32 -5.26
C GLU A 36 12.88 -6.51 -5.97
N ALA A 37 12.34 -6.28 -7.19
CA ALA A 37 11.66 -7.27 -8.03
C ALA A 37 10.57 -8.07 -7.31
N GLY A 38 9.92 -7.49 -6.30
CA GLY A 38 8.89 -8.14 -5.50
C GLY A 38 9.42 -9.32 -4.68
N ASN A 39 10.69 -9.28 -4.26
CA ASN A 39 11.31 -10.31 -3.42
C ASN A 39 11.42 -9.82 -1.96
N PRO A 40 10.43 -10.13 -1.10
CA PRO A 40 10.49 -9.85 0.34
C PRO A 40 11.66 -10.52 1.05
N VAL A 41 12.21 -11.61 0.50
CA VAL A 41 13.38 -12.31 0.99
C VAL A 41 14.37 -12.54 -0.15
N ASP A 42 15.58 -12.06 0.01
CA ASP A 42 16.70 -12.29 -0.92
C ASP A 42 17.98 -12.54 -0.12
N ARG A 43 18.34 -13.82 -0.01
CA ARG A 43 19.52 -14.31 0.69
C ARG A 43 20.34 -15.20 -0.25
N PRO A 44 21.64 -15.44 0.03
CA PRO A 44 22.45 -16.33 -0.77
C PRO A 44 21.93 -17.78 -0.83
N ASP A 45 21.21 -18.21 0.20
CA ASP A 45 20.66 -19.56 0.34
C ASP A 45 19.19 -19.70 -0.06
N LYS A 46 18.46 -18.56 -0.19
CA LYS A 46 17.05 -18.55 -0.56
C LYS A 46 16.60 -17.22 -1.13
N ARG A 47 15.72 -17.28 -2.13
CA ARG A 47 15.03 -16.12 -2.68
C ARG A 47 13.54 -16.41 -2.76
N ILE A 48 12.75 -15.68 -1.94
CA ILE A 48 11.31 -15.89 -1.85
C ILE A 48 10.61 -14.57 -2.12
N GLY A 49 9.81 -14.54 -3.18
CA GLY A 49 9.08 -13.37 -3.63
C GLY A 49 7.67 -13.70 -4.07
N PHE A 50 6.97 -12.69 -4.56
CA PHE A 50 5.61 -12.86 -5.11
C PHE A 50 5.60 -13.68 -6.42
N TYR A 51 6.75 -13.79 -7.11
CA TYR A 51 6.90 -14.52 -8.38
C TYR A 51 7.80 -15.74 -8.28
N ASN A 52 8.76 -15.74 -7.36
CA ASN A 52 9.85 -16.71 -7.31
C ASN A 52 9.88 -17.37 -5.92
N PHE A 53 10.12 -18.65 -5.92
CA PHE A 53 10.44 -19.41 -4.71
C PHE A 53 11.66 -20.26 -5.03
N CYS A 54 12.85 -19.77 -4.66
CA CYS A 54 14.12 -20.42 -4.96
C CYS A 54 14.84 -20.78 -3.67
N LEU A 55 15.34 -21.99 -3.59
CA LEU A 55 16.14 -22.51 -2.47
C LEU A 55 17.49 -22.96 -2.97
N TRP A 56 18.50 -22.94 -2.09
CA TRP A 56 19.81 -23.46 -2.37
C TRP A 56 19.78 -24.97 -2.56
N ASN A 57 20.25 -25.45 -3.71
CA ASN A 57 20.45 -26.87 -3.97
C ASN A 57 21.92 -27.21 -3.72
N ALA A 58 22.20 -27.93 -2.63
CA ALA A 58 23.56 -28.34 -2.27
C ALA A 58 24.22 -29.27 -3.31
N THR A 59 23.40 -30.04 -4.06
CA THR A 59 23.92 -30.96 -5.08
C THR A 59 24.32 -30.22 -6.37
N ALA A 60 23.57 -29.17 -6.72
CA ALA A 60 23.86 -28.35 -7.91
C ALA A 60 24.81 -27.18 -7.61
N GLY A 61 24.97 -26.80 -6.33
CA GLY A 61 25.79 -25.67 -5.93
C GLY A 61 25.22 -24.30 -6.34
N GLU A 62 23.91 -24.21 -6.58
CA GLU A 62 23.22 -23.00 -7.05
C GLU A 62 21.81 -22.87 -6.47
N LEU A 63 21.26 -21.64 -6.57
CA LEU A 63 19.85 -21.36 -6.24
C LEU A 63 18.94 -21.97 -7.32
N GLN A 64 18.14 -22.95 -6.93
CA GLN A 64 17.17 -23.58 -7.80
C GLN A 64 15.77 -23.07 -7.50
N CYS A 65 15.11 -22.48 -8.51
CA CYS A 65 13.72 -22.04 -8.39
C CYS A 65 12.77 -23.22 -8.56
N LEU A 66 11.88 -23.36 -7.60
CA LEU A 66 10.96 -24.47 -7.52
C LEU A 66 9.79 -24.28 -8.46
N GLU A 67 9.49 -25.34 -9.23
CA GLU A 67 8.28 -25.39 -10.04
C GLU A 67 7.03 -25.61 -9.15
N TYR A 68 5.88 -25.29 -9.74
CA TYR A 68 4.57 -25.41 -9.10
C TYR A 68 4.34 -26.74 -8.35
N LYS A 69 4.69 -27.86 -8.98
CA LYS A 69 4.50 -29.20 -8.40
C LYS A 69 5.26 -29.39 -7.09
N HIS A 70 6.47 -28.85 -7.01
CA HIS A 70 7.31 -28.92 -5.82
C HIS A 70 6.79 -28.04 -4.70
N LEU A 71 6.27 -26.84 -5.02
CA LEU A 71 5.66 -25.94 -4.04
C LEU A 71 4.47 -26.57 -3.33
N GLN A 72 3.64 -27.28 -4.07
CA GLN A 72 2.48 -27.98 -3.51
C GLN A 72 2.87 -29.08 -2.50
N VAL A 73 3.93 -29.84 -2.81
CA VAL A 73 4.47 -30.86 -1.89
C VAL A 73 5.01 -30.23 -0.60
N MET A 74 5.54 -29.00 -0.69
CA MET A 74 6.05 -28.23 0.45
C MET A 74 4.94 -27.52 1.27
N GLY A 75 3.66 -27.76 0.93
CA GLY A 75 2.53 -27.16 1.64
C GLY A 75 2.22 -25.71 1.25
N ILE A 76 2.86 -25.19 0.18
CA ILE A 76 2.62 -23.82 -0.32
C ILE A 76 1.47 -23.86 -1.32
N SER A 77 0.39 -23.15 -1.01
CA SER A 77 -0.79 -23.06 -1.86
C SER A 77 -0.55 -22.07 -3.00
N LEU A 78 -0.59 -22.55 -4.26
CA LEU A 78 -0.49 -21.67 -5.42
C LEU A 78 -1.59 -20.60 -5.45
N PRO A 79 -2.89 -20.92 -5.22
CA PRO A 79 -3.93 -19.90 -5.17
C PRO A 79 -3.63 -18.80 -4.14
N GLY A 80 -3.05 -19.17 -2.99
CA GLY A 80 -2.64 -18.21 -1.96
C GLY A 80 -1.55 -17.26 -2.44
N MET A 81 -0.51 -17.79 -3.10
CA MET A 81 0.57 -16.96 -3.66
C MET A 81 0.09 -16.06 -4.81
N VAL A 82 -0.80 -16.56 -5.67
CA VAL A 82 -1.42 -15.76 -6.74
C VAL A 82 -2.29 -14.66 -6.13
N LEU A 83 -3.08 -14.97 -5.12
CA LEU A 83 -3.89 -13.97 -4.42
C LEU A 83 -3.02 -12.87 -3.79
N ALA A 84 -1.96 -13.25 -3.07
CA ALA A 84 -1.01 -12.30 -2.49
C ALA A 84 -0.44 -11.36 -3.55
N ARG A 85 0.01 -11.92 -4.68
CA ARG A 85 0.52 -11.18 -5.83
C ARG A 85 -0.51 -10.19 -6.37
N VAL A 86 -1.72 -10.67 -6.69
CA VAL A 86 -2.80 -9.83 -7.24
C VAL A 86 -3.13 -8.68 -6.29
N CYS A 87 -3.24 -8.94 -5.00
CA CYS A 87 -3.54 -7.91 -4.00
C CYS A 87 -2.45 -6.83 -3.95
N VAL A 88 -1.18 -7.22 -3.89
CA VAL A 88 -0.07 -6.25 -3.76
C VAL A 88 0.07 -5.42 -5.03
N TYR A 89 0.00 -6.03 -6.22
CA TYR A 89 0.09 -5.30 -7.50
C TYR A 89 -1.16 -4.46 -7.79
N ALA A 90 -2.35 -4.92 -7.39
CA ALA A 90 -3.55 -4.08 -7.46
C ALA A 90 -3.38 -2.81 -6.61
N CYS A 91 -2.80 -2.93 -5.41
CA CYS A 91 -2.52 -1.76 -4.59
C CYS A 91 -1.53 -0.79 -5.26
N LEU A 92 -0.52 -1.28 -5.99
CA LEU A 92 0.37 -0.43 -6.80
C LEU A 92 -0.42 0.33 -7.88
N VAL A 93 -1.28 -0.36 -8.62
CA VAL A 93 -2.13 0.27 -9.66
C VAL A 93 -2.98 1.37 -9.05
N PHE A 94 -3.68 1.10 -7.96
CA PHE A 94 -4.43 2.14 -7.25
C PHE A 94 -3.55 3.29 -6.78
N SER A 95 -2.29 3.04 -6.39
CA SER A 95 -1.37 4.08 -5.96
C SER A 95 -0.93 5.00 -7.09
N ILE A 96 -0.87 4.51 -8.32
CA ILE A 96 -0.56 5.32 -9.52
C ILE A 96 -1.71 6.29 -9.83
N PHE A 97 -2.97 5.84 -9.75
CA PHE A 97 -4.13 6.67 -10.08
C PHE A 97 -4.58 7.57 -8.93
N TYR A 98 -4.20 7.25 -7.70
CA TYR A 98 -4.65 7.96 -6.50
C TYR A 98 -4.31 9.47 -6.52
N PRO A 99 -3.08 9.94 -6.87
CA PRO A 99 -2.76 11.37 -6.92
C PRO A 99 -3.62 12.14 -7.92
N VAL A 100 -3.94 11.53 -9.07
CA VAL A 100 -4.80 12.13 -10.11
C VAL A 100 -6.22 12.31 -9.57
N PHE A 101 -6.73 11.30 -8.87
CA PHE A 101 -8.05 11.37 -8.26
C PHE A 101 -8.12 12.43 -7.15
N VAL A 102 -7.10 12.52 -6.30
CA VAL A 102 -7.00 13.58 -5.27
C VAL A 102 -6.97 14.95 -5.91
N ALA A 103 -6.17 15.16 -6.97
CA ALA A 103 -6.11 16.42 -7.70
C ALA A 103 -7.49 16.82 -8.27
N HIS A 104 -8.21 15.86 -8.86
CA HIS A 104 -9.54 16.09 -9.41
C HIS A 104 -10.55 16.53 -8.32
N VAL A 105 -10.58 15.81 -7.19
CA VAL A 105 -11.48 16.12 -6.07
C VAL A 105 -11.13 17.48 -5.47
N GLN A 106 -9.85 17.80 -5.36
CA GLN A 106 -9.38 19.09 -4.85
C GLN A 106 -9.82 20.26 -5.73
N CYS A 107 -9.70 20.11 -7.07
CA CYS A 107 -10.13 21.17 -8.02
C CYS A 107 -11.63 21.45 -7.98
N ARG A 108 -12.45 20.48 -7.58
CA ARG A 108 -13.91 20.63 -7.49
C ARG A 108 -14.40 21.07 -6.12
N GLU A 109 -13.53 21.09 -5.10
CA GLU A 109 -13.89 21.37 -3.70
C GLU A 109 -15.07 20.53 -3.18
N GLU A 110 -15.29 19.33 -3.77
CA GLU A 110 -16.43 18.47 -3.47
C GLU A 110 -16.19 17.65 -2.19
N ARG A 111 -17.00 17.86 -1.19
CA ARG A 111 -16.96 17.07 0.06
C ARG A 111 -17.23 15.57 -0.18
N GLU A 112 -18.12 15.23 -1.09
CA GLU A 112 -18.41 13.85 -1.45
C GLU A 112 -17.20 13.15 -2.09
N GLY A 113 -16.40 13.87 -2.86
CA GLY A 113 -15.14 13.37 -3.39
C GLY A 113 -14.16 12.94 -2.31
N TRP A 114 -14.08 13.68 -1.20
CA TRP A 114 -13.23 13.31 -0.06
C TRP A 114 -13.71 12.08 0.69
N LYS A 115 -15.00 11.81 0.75
CA LYS A 115 -15.54 10.55 1.27
C LYS A 115 -15.12 9.38 0.37
N ALA A 116 -15.17 9.56 -0.94
CA ALA A 116 -14.72 8.55 -1.89
C ALA A 116 -13.20 8.28 -1.74
N ILE A 117 -12.38 9.33 -1.55
CA ILE A 117 -10.95 9.19 -1.23
C ILE A 117 -10.75 8.32 0.01
N LEU A 118 -11.47 8.59 1.09
CA LEU A 118 -11.36 7.80 2.32
C LEU A 118 -11.72 6.33 2.10
N ILE A 119 -12.79 6.05 1.36
CA ILE A 119 -13.19 4.68 1.02
C ILE A 119 -12.11 3.97 0.22
N ILE A 120 -11.54 4.63 -0.79
CA ILE A 120 -10.44 4.08 -1.62
C ILE A 120 -9.23 3.74 -0.74
N LEU A 121 -8.86 4.61 0.20
CA LEU A 121 -7.74 4.38 1.11
C LEU A 121 -7.97 3.16 2.02
N ILE A 122 -9.19 3.02 2.56
CA ILE A 122 -9.56 1.87 3.39
C ILE A 122 -9.49 0.57 2.56
N ILE A 123 -10.02 0.59 1.34
CA ILE A 123 -9.95 -0.57 0.43
C ILE A 123 -8.49 -0.92 0.13
N LYS A 124 -7.64 0.06 -0.21
CA LYS A 124 -6.21 -0.16 -0.42
C LYS A 124 -5.54 -0.80 0.80
N MET A 125 -5.84 -0.30 1.99
CA MET A 125 -5.32 -0.81 3.25
C MET A 125 -5.68 -2.29 3.44
N ILE A 126 -6.95 -2.64 3.23
CA ILE A 126 -7.44 -4.03 3.36
C ILE A 126 -6.79 -4.93 2.33
N ILE A 127 -6.72 -4.51 1.06
CA ILE A 127 -6.13 -5.29 -0.02
C ILE A 127 -4.64 -5.55 0.24
N LEU A 128 -3.87 -4.51 0.61
CA LEU A 128 -2.44 -4.66 0.87
C LEU A 128 -2.18 -5.53 2.11
N SER A 129 -2.92 -5.31 3.20
CA SER A 129 -2.83 -6.14 4.41
C SER A 129 -3.18 -7.60 4.14
N GLY A 130 -4.24 -7.84 3.37
CA GLY A 130 -4.64 -9.18 2.95
C GLY A 130 -3.58 -9.87 2.10
N GLY A 131 -3.00 -9.14 1.13
CA GLY A 131 -1.92 -9.66 0.28
C GLY A 131 -0.67 -10.02 1.07
N LEU A 132 -0.20 -9.11 1.93
CA LEU A 132 0.97 -9.36 2.79
C LEU A 132 0.70 -10.47 3.80
N GLY A 133 -0.48 -10.47 4.44
CA GLY A 133 -0.87 -11.53 5.39
C GLY A 133 -0.93 -12.90 4.74
N THR A 134 -1.50 -13.00 3.54
CA THR A 134 -1.55 -14.26 2.77
C THR A 134 -0.14 -14.72 2.39
N PHE A 135 0.73 -13.81 1.93
CA PHE A 135 2.12 -14.13 1.62
C PHE A 135 2.86 -14.67 2.86
N LEU A 136 2.79 -13.95 3.97
CA LEU A 136 3.45 -14.36 5.22
C LEU A 136 2.92 -15.70 5.74
N PHE A 137 1.60 -15.92 5.68
CA PHE A 137 0.99 -17.17 6.09
C PHE A 137 1.52 -18.35 5.27
N GLN A 138 1.60 -18.21 3.94
CA GLN A 138 2.08 -19.27 3.03
C GLN A 138 3.58 -19.55 3.20
N THR A 139 4.36 -18.55 3.59
CA THR A 139 5.83 -18.65 3.64
C THR A 139 6.40 -18.70 5.05
N SER A 140 5.55 -18.67 6.08
CA SER A 140 5.94 -18.57 7.49
C SER A 140 6.92 -19.68 7.96
N GLN A 141 6.83 -20.87 7.38
CA GLN A 141 7.72 -22.00 7.72
C GLN A 141 9.14 -21.85 7.11
N TRP A 142 9.30 -20.96 6.11
CA TRP A 142 10.52 -20.81 5.33
C TRP A 142 11.26 -19.50 5.59
N ILE A 143 10.61 -18.54 6.26
CA ILE A 143 11.11 -17.19 6.47
C ILE A 143 11.29 -16.89 7.95
N HIS A 144 12.46 -16.38 8.32
CA HIS A 144 12.71 -15.79 9.62
C HIS A 144 12.68 -14.25 9.51
N LEU A 145 12.42 -13.58 10.62
CA LEU A 145 12.38 -12.10 10.67
C LEU A 145 13.66 -11.44 10.18
N SER A 146 14.80 -12.10 10.34
CA SER A 146 16.11 -11.63 9.89
C SER A 146 16.34 -11.71 8.37
N ASP A 147 15.45 -12.37 7.64
CA ASP A 147 15.61 -12.65 6.21
C ASP A 147 14.98 -11.58 5.31
N PHE A 148 14.15 -10.71 5.91
CA PHE A 148 13.43 -9.69 5.15
C PHE A 148 14.36 -8.63 4.55
N THR A 149 14.08 -8.29 3.29
CA THR A 149 14.77 -7.24 2.52
C THR A 149 14.21 -5.85 2.80
N GLY A 150 14.91 -4.82 2.28
CA GLY A 150 14.39 -3.46 2.22
C GLY A 150 13.06 -3.35 1.50
N GLY A 151 12.81 -4.22 0.51
CA GLY A 151 11.53 -4.29 -0.21
C GLY A 151 10.35 -4.65 0.68
N PHE A 152 10.51 -5.62 1.59
CA PHE A 152 9.47 -5.93 2.57
C PHE A 152 9.24 -4.79 3.55
N LEU A 153 10.32 -4.16 4.04
CA LEU A 153 10.22 -3.00 4.92
C LEU A 153 9.53 -1.82 4.22
N ALA A 154 9.76 -1.63 2.92
CA ALA A 154 9.06 -0.62 2.12
C ALA A 154 7.56 -0.90 2.02
N LEU A 155 7.14 -2.18 1.88
CA LEU A 155 5.72 -2.54 1.91
C LEU A 155 5.08 -2.28 3.28
N LEU A 156 5.78 -2.53 4.38
CA LEU A 156 5.33 -2.14 5.72
C LEU A 156 5.27 -0.61 5.88
N GLY A 157 6.26 0.12 5.35
CA GLY A 157 6.24 1.58 5.28
C GLY A 157 5.04 2.12 4.49
N THR A 158 4.68 1.45 3.40
CA THR A 158 3.46 1.73 2.64
C THR A 158 2.20 1.58 3.50
N GLN A 159 2.10 0.55 4.34
CA GLN A 159 1.00 0.38 5.28
C GLN A 159 0.92 1.54 6.28
N ALA A 160 2.06 1.94 6.84
CA ALA A 160 2.11 3.07 7.77
C ALA A 160 1.68 4.39 7.09
N LEU A 161 2.13 4.64 5.85
CA LEU A 161 1.69 5.81 5.07
C LEU A 161 0.21 5.77 4.72
N LEU A 162 -0.37 4.59 4.42
CA LEU A 162 -1.81 4.46 4.18
C LEU A 162 -2.62 4.82 5.43
N LEU A 163 -2.17 4.40 6.62
CA LEU A 163 -2.80 4.83 7.89
C LEU A 163 -2.73 6.34 8.05
N LEU A 164 -1.59 6.95 7.77
CA LEU A 164 -1.41 8.39 7.85
C LEU A 164 -2.34 9.11 6.85
N GLN A 165 -2.44 8.63 5.61
CA GLN A 165 -3.37 9.16 4.60
C GLN A 165 -4.84 9.08 5.06
N ILE A 166 -5.25 7.98 5.70
CA ILE A 166 -6.60 7.83 6.26
C ILE A 166 -6.83 8.88 7.35
N LEU A 167 -5.86 9.10 8.24
CA LEU A 167 -5.94 10.12 9.27
C LEU A 167 -6.03 11.53 8.66
N THR A 168 -5.19 11.85 7.71
CA THR A 168 -5.19 13.15 7.00
C THR A 168 -6.53 13.40 6.29
N ALA A 169 -7.08 12.39 5.59
CA ALA A 169 -8.38 12.49 4.93
C ALA A 169 -9.54 12.68 5.92
N THR A 170 -9.51 11.99 7.05
CA THR A 170 -10.53 12.14 8.12
C THR A 170 -10.45 13.51 8.78
N MET A 171 -9.24 14.03 9.03
CA MET A 171 -9.03 15.38 9.54
C MET A 171 -9.57 16.44 8.57
N TYR A 172 -9.30 16.29 7.27
CA TYR A 172 -9.84 17.19 6.25
C TYR A 172 -11.38 17.18 6.23
N LEU A 173 -12.01 16.00 6.27
CA LEU A 173 -13.47 15.88 6.31
C LEU A 173 -14.07 16.52 7.58
N SER A 174 -13.42 16.37 8.72
CA SER A 174 -13.85 16.96 9.98
C SER A 174 -13.72 18.48 9.94
N TRP A 175 -12.61 18.98 9.41
CA TRP A 175 -12.36 20.41 9.22
C TRP A 175 -13.39 21.03 8.26
N ALA A 176 -13.65 20.41 7.12
CA ALA A 176 -14.62 20.87 6.13
C ALA A 176 -16.06 20.89 6.70
N LYS A 177 -16.40 19.95 7.60
CA LYS A 177 -17.70 19.93 8.27
C LYS A 177 -17.91 21.14 9.19
N GLN A 178 -16.87 21.59 9.88
CA GLN A 178 -16.96 22.72 10.81
C GLN A 178 -17.08 24.07 10.11
N HIS A 179 -16.62 24.17 8.85
CA HIS A 179 -16.46 25.41 8.13
C HIS A 179 -17.44 25.61 6.96
N THR A 180 -18.31 24.64 6.68
CA THR A 180 -19.42 24.83 5.74
C THR A 180 -20.55 25.53 6.50
N PRO A 181 -20.89 26.81 6.18
CA PRO A 181 -22.02 27.50 6.81
C PRO A 181 -23.29 26.71 6.52
N GLY A 182 -24.04 26.42 7.56
CA GLY A 182 -25.18 25.51 7.54
C GLY A 182 -26.08 25.64 6.34
N SER A 183 -26.28 24.54 5.64
CA SER A 183 -27.48 24.34 4.87
C SER A 183 -28.66 24.38 5.86
N LYS A 184 -29.38 25.52 5.88
CA LYS A 184 -30.65 25.64 6.57
C LYS A 184 -31.51 24.45 6.14
N PRO A 185 -32.14 23.71 7.09
CA PRO A 185 -33.15 22.76 6.69
C PRO A 185 -34.24 23.56 5.96
N PHE A 186 -34.56 23.15 4.75
CA PHE A 186 -35.74 23.62 4.06
C PHE A 186 -36.93 23.20 4.91
N SER A 187 -37.54 24.17 5.58
CA SER A 187 -38.88 24.06 6.18
C SER A 187 -39.93 24.25 5.12
#